data_0854fd3d10609024e4ad1e331a47960b
#
_entry.id   0854fd3d10609024e4ad1e331a47960b
#
_cell.length_a   1.000
_cell.length_b   1.000
_cell.length_c   1.000
_cell.angle_alpha   90.00
_cell.angle_beta   90.00
_cell.angle_gamma   90.00
#
_symmetry.space_group_name_H-M   'P 1'
#
loop_
_entity.id
_entity.type
_entity.pdbx_description
1 polymer ?
#
loop_
_entity_poly.entity_id
_entity_poly.type
_entity_poly.pdbx_seq_one_letter_code
_entity_poly.pdbx_strand_id
1 'polypeptide(L)' 'SEEEQAKVSVRNIRRDSIHDLKDFLNEKMISEDDFHKGQSDIQTITDQMVQNIESLSNGKQKELMTI' A
#
# COMPACT_ATOMS: atom_id res chain seq x y z
N SER A 1 17.41 -1.27 -7.19
CA SER A 1 16.84 -0.31 -8.13
C SER A 1 15.84 0.61 -7.45
N GLU A 2 15.52 1.72 -8.10
CA GLU A 2 14.57 2.67 -7.57
C GLU A 2 13.18 2.04 -7.40
N GLU A 3 12.80 1.17 -8.33
CA GLU A 3 11.53 0.48 -8.26
C GLU A 3 11.46 -0.44 -7.03
N GLU A 4 12.52 -1.17 -6.75
CA GLU A 4 12.56 -2.03 -5.57
C GLU A 4 12.52 -1.23 -4.29
N GLN A 5 13.23 -0.12 -4.24
CA GLN A 5 13.22 0.76 -3.07
C GLN A 5 11.84 1.33 -2.83
N ALA A 6 11.13 1.71 -3.89
CA ALA A 6 9.77 2.22 -3.78
C ALA A 6 8.83 1.14 -3.23
N LYS A 7 8.96 -0.09 -3.71
CA LYS A 7 8.14 -1.21 -3.22
C LYS A 7 8.43 -1.52 -1.75
N VAL A 8 9.70 -1.47 -1.35
CA VAL A 8 10.09 -1.68 0.04
C VAL A 8 9.50 -0.59 0.92
N SER A 9 9.53 0.67 0.47
CA SER A 9 8.93 1.77 1.21
C SER A 9 7.43 1.57 1.40
N VAL A 10 6.72 1.13 0.36
CA VAL A 10 5.28 0.85 0.45
C VAL A 10 5.02 -0.27 1.45
N ARG A 11 5.81 -1.32 1.44
CA ARG A 11 5.67 -2.42 2.40
C ARG A 11 5.89 -1.96 3.84
N ASN A 12 6.88 -1.11 4.04
CA ASN A 12 7.16 -0.56 5.37
C ASN A 12 6.00 0.30 5.86
N ILE A 13 5.45 1.15 4.99
CA ILE A 13 4.30 1.97 5.33
C ILE A 13 3.12 1.10 5.70
N ARG A 14 2.86 0.05 4.93
CA ARG A 14 1.77 -0.89 5.22
C ARG A 14 1.94 -1.53 6.59
N ARG A 15 3.15 -2.04 6.86
CA ARG A 15 3.45 -2.69 8.13
C ARG A 15 3.23 -1.74 9.29
N ASP A 16 3.74 -0.52 9.19
CA ASP A 16 3.64 0.48 10.25
C ASP A 16 2.18 0.88 10.46
N SER A 17 1.43 1.07 9.39
CA SER A 17 0.01 1.42 9.48
C SER A 17 -0.81 0.32 10.14
N ILE A 18 -0.55 -0.94 9.79
CA ILE A 18 -1.24 -2.08 10.42
C ILE A 18 -0.86 -2.17 11.90
N HIS A 19 0.40 -1.93 12.21
CA HIS A 19 0.85 -1.92 13.60
C HIS A 19 0.12 -0.86 14.42
N ASP A 20 -0.04 0.35 13.87
CA ASP A 20 -0.79 1.42 14.53
C ASP A 20 -2.25 1.03 14.73
N LEU A 21 -2.87 0.41 13.72
CA LEU A 21 -4.24 -0.09 13.85
C LEU A 21 -4.36 -1.11 14.97
N LYS A 22 -3.39 -2.01 15.09
CA LYS A 22 -3.36 -3.00 16.17
C LYS A 22 -3.29 -2.33 17.53
N ASP A 23 -2.49 -1.29 17.66
CA ASP A 23 -2.38 -0.53 18.91
C ASP A 23 -3.71 0.11 19.26
N PHE A 24 -4.39 0.72 18.29
CA PHE A 24 -5.71 1.30 18.51
C PHE A 24 -6.72 0.25 18.94
N LEU A 25 -6.67 -0.92 18.34
CA LEU A 25 -7.57 -2.02 18.72
C LEU A 25 -7.28 -2.48 20.16
N ASN A 26 -6.01 -2.63 20.51
CA ASN A 26 -5.60 -3.04 21.85
C ASN A 26 -6.03 -2.03 22.91
N GLU A 27 -6.01 -0.76 22.58
CA GLU A 27 -6.44 0.32 23.47
C GLU A 27 -7.96 0.53 23.44
N LYS A 28 -8.67 -0.27 22.67
CA LYS A 28 -10.12 -0.21 22.50
C LYS A 28 -10.61 1.11 21.93
N MET A 29 -9.76 1.77 21.15
CA MET A 29 -10.13 3.00 20.46
C MET A 29 -10.95 2.72 19.21
N ILE A 30 -10.81 1.51 18.65
CA ILE A 30 -11.58 1.04 17.51
C ILE A 30 -12.07 -0.39 17.78
N SER A 31 -13.13 -0.80 17.08
CA SER A 31 -13.66 -2.16 17.17
C SER A 31 -12.89 -3.10 16.25
N GLU A 32 -13.10 -4.41 16.42
CA GLU A 32 -12.52 -5.42 15.53
C GLU A 32 -12.98 -5.22 14.09
N ASP A 33 -14.22 -4.87 13.87
CA ASP A 33 -14.75 -4.60 12.54
C ASP A 33 -14.02 -3.42 11.91
N ASP A 34 -13.79 -2.36 12.68
CA ASP A 34 -13.05 -1.19 12.23
C ASP A 34 -11.61 -1.57 11.91
N PHE A 35 -11.01 -2.43 12.71
CA PHE A 35 -9.66 -2.90 12.46
C PHE A 35 -9.57 -3.66 11.13
N HIS A 36 -10.48 -4.59 10.89
CA HIS A 36 -10.51 -5.37 9.65
C HIS A 36 -10.75 -4.48 8.45
N LYS A 37 -11.66 -3.52 8.57
CA LYS A 37 -11.94 -2.58 7.50
C LYS A 37 -10.71 -1.72 7.18
N GLY A 38 -10.05 -1.19 8.22
CA GLY A 38 -8.84 -0.39 8.04
C GLY A 38 -7.72 -1.19 7.42
N GLN A 39 -7.56 -2.45 7.84
CA GLN A 39 -6.55 -3.33 7.29
C GLN A 39 -6.81 -3.60 5.79
N SER A 40 -8.07 -3.83 5.44
CA SER A 40 -8.45 -4.03 4.05
C SER A 40 -8.19 -2.78 3.21
N ASP A 41 -8.52 -1.60 3.75
CA ASP A 41 -8.26 -0.33 3.06
C ASP A 41 -6.77 -0.11 2.84
N ILE A 42 -5.96 -0.38 3.86
CA ILE A 42 -4.50 -0.27 3.75
C ILE A 42 -3.97 -1.22 2.68
N GLN A 43 -4.48 -2.44 2.64
CA GLN A 43 -4.08 -3.41 1.64
C GLN A 43 -4.41 -2.91 0.23
N THR A 44 -5.61 -2.38 0.04
CA THR A 44 -6.05 -1.85 -1.24
C THR A 44 -5.17 -0.68 -1.68
N ILE A 45 -4.90 0.25 -0.78
CA ILE A 45 -4.09 1.42 -1.08
C ILE A 45 -2.66 1.01 -1.44
N THR A 46 -2.07 0.09 -0.68
CA THR A 46 -0.70 -0.36 -0.96
C THR A 46 -0.62 -1.15 -2.25
N ASP A 47 -1.63 -1.96 -2.55
CA ASP A 47 -1.68 -2.67 -3.84
C ASP A 47 -1.76 -1.69 -5.00
N GLN A 48 -2.56 -0.63 -4.87
CA GLN A 48 -2.65 0.42 -5.88
C GLN A 48 -1.31 1.14 -6.05
N MET A 49 -0.62 1.42 -4.96
CA MET A 49 0.70 2.05 -5.02
C MET A 49 1.70 1.17 -5.76
N VAL A 50 1.71 -0.12 -5.48
CA VAL A 50 2.60 -1.07 -6.17
C VAL A 50 2.26 -1.13 -7.65
N GLN A 51 0.97 -1.19 -7.99
CA GLN A 51 0.53 -1.20 -9.38
C GLN A 51 0.94 0.09 -10.09
N ASN A 52 0.83 1.23 -9.42
CA ASN A 52 1.25 2.51 -9.99
C ASN A 52 2.76 2.53 -10.26
N ILE A 53 3.56 2.00 -9.35
CA ILE A 53 5.00 1.89 -9.53
C ILE A 53 5.32 1.03 -10.74
N GLU A 54 4.65 -0.12 -10.87
CA GLU A 54 4.84 -1.01 -11.99
C GLU A 54 4.35 -0.38 -13.30
N SER A 55 3.23 0.33 -13.26
CA SER A 55 2.71 1.03 -14.43
C SER A 55 3.65 2.13 -14.90
N LEU A 56 4.25 2.87 -13.99
CA LEU A 56 5.23 3.90 -14.34
C LEU A 56 6.45 3.28 -15.01
N SER A 57 6.88 2.12 -14.51
CA SER A 57 8.01 1.40 -15.10
C SER A 57 7.68 0.90 -16.51
N ASN A 58 6.46 0.43 -16.71
CA ASN A 58 6.01 -0.08 -18.00
C ASN A 58 5.41 1.00 -18.90
N GLY A 59 4.98 2.11 -18.30
CA GLY A 59 4.27 3.17 -19.00
C GLY A 59 5.05 3.80 -20.13
N LYS A 60 6.36 3.90 -19.99
CA LYS A 60 7.21 4.46 -21.03
C LYS A 60 7.10 3.67 -22.33
N GLN A 61 7.05 2.35 -22.21
CA GLN A 61 6.92 1.48 -23.36
C GLN A 61 5.55 1.60 -24.00
N LYS A 62 4.50 1.70 -23.17
CA LYS A 62 3.14 1.85 -23.68
C LYS A 62 2.94 3.18 -24.40
N GLU A 63 3.50 4.25 -23.88
CA GLU A 63 3.40 5.55 -24.53
C GLU A 63 4.03 5.52 -25.92
N LEU A 64 5.16 4.88 -26.04
CA LEU A 64 5.85 4.75 -27.32
C LEU A 64 5.02 3.92 -28.31
N MET A 65 4.28 2.94 -27.83
CA MET A 65 3.46 2.09 -28.68
C MET A 65 2.13 2.72 -29.07
N THR A 66 1.64 3.60 -28.24
CA THR A 66 0.34 4.25 -28.49
C THR A 66 0.44 5.34 -29.55
N ILE A 67 1.59 5.96 -29.67
CA ILE A 67 1.85 7.00 -30.65
C ILE A 67 2.38 6.42 -31.94
#